data_201f50bc4ac92eb37c27c667a00bf19b
#
_entry.id   201f50bc4ac92eb37c27c667a00bf19b
#
_cell.length_a   1.000
_cell.length_b   1.000
_cell.length_c   1.000
_cell.angle_alpha   90.00
_cell.angle_beta   90.00
_cell.angle_gamma   90.00
#
_symmetry.space_group_name_H-M   'P 1'
#
loop_
_entity.id
_entity.type
_entity.pdbx_description
1 polymer ?
#
loop_
_entity_poly.entity_id
_entity_poly.type
_entity_poly.pdbx_seq_one_letter_code
_entity_poly.pdbx_strand_id
1 'polypeptide(L)'
;MGGELCGAVGKGICKSWKKILKGLDETVSKSRVGKYFKLDARKSCFTKEVRAGTATFLTMAYIISVNATILSESGATCTVADCTVPANQTVATPDCMLKPNAGYESCLAKAKSDLVVATALSSMIGSFAMGLLANLPLALAPGMGPNAYLVYTLVGFHGSGSISYKTAMAVVLVEGCAFLAIAVFGLRARLARYIPQPVRLACAAGIGLFIAFVGLQAHQGVGLVGPDPNTLVTTAACASTDPVTGECIGGKMRSPTFWLGSVGFIITCYGLMKEIKGSMIYGILFVTLISWIRGTSVTFFPNTPLGDTNYQYFKKVVDFHTIKSTAGAISFTNFNRGEVWVALVTLLYVDVLATTGTLYTMAEVGGFVDEEGEFEGEYLAYMVDAGSTIVGSALGVSPIATYIESSAGLREGGRTGITALVVGIYFALSLFFTPLFTSVPPWAVGPSLVMVGVMMMKVVKDIDWNNIKEAVPAFVTMLLMPLTYSISNGIIAGIGLHIALGLYDHVVGWIRWLIKMRAMVVKEQNQVSAAAAEQNLEVI
;
A
#
# COMPACT_ATOMS: atom_id res chain seq x y z
N MET A 1 28.50 -9.90 -3.15
CA MET A 1 28.75 -9.66 -4.60
C MET A 1 30.09 -8.97 -4.91
N GLY A 2 30.65 -8.10 -4.05
CA GLY A 2 31.95 -7.44 -4.33
C GLY A 2 33.19 -8.34 -4.24
N GLY A 3 33.12 -9.51 -3.61
CA GLY A 3 34.27 -10.41 -3.44
C GLY A 3 34.49 -11.40 -4.58
N GLU A 4 33.40 -11.87 -5.19
CA GLU A 4 33.48 -12.87 -6.27
C GLU A 4 33.79 -12.27 -7.65
N LEU A 5 33.38 -11.02 -7.91
CA LEU A 5 33.73 -10.30 -9.14
C LEU A 5 35.24 -9.97 -9.23
N CYS A 6 35.93 -9.86 -8.10
CA CYS A 6 37.39 -9.64 -8.09
C CYS A 6 38.21 -10.86 -8.50
N GLY A 7 37.62 -12.06 -8.55
CA GLY A 7 38.29 -13.27 -9.06
C GLY A 7 38.33 -13.36 -10.59
N ALA A 8 37.36 -12.78 -11.29
CA ALA A 8 37.23 -12.81 -12.75
C ALA A 8 37.90 -11.59 -13.45
N VAL A 9 38.07 -10.47 -12.78
CA VAL A 9 38.70 -9.26 -13.31
C VAL A 9 40.02 -9.03 -12.52
N GLY A 10 41.11 -9.00 -13.24
CA GLY A 10 42.48 -9.00 -12.67
C GLY A 10 42.63 -8.09 -11.44
N LYS A 11 43.30 -8.60 -10.39
CA LYS A 11 43.52 -7.95 -9.08
C LYS A 11 43.95 -6.47 -9.14
N GLY A 12 44.57 -6.04 -10.24
CA GLY A 12 45.02 -4.66 -10.46
C GLY A 12 43.87 -3.67 -10.69
N ILE A 13 42.87 -4.05 -11.51
CA ILE A 13 41.71 -3.22 -11.84
C ILE A 13 40.83 -3.04 -10.57
N CYS A 14 40.64 -4.10 -9.80
CA CYS A 14 39.86 -4.05 -8.56
C CYS A 14 40.52 -3.13 -7.49
N LYS A 15 41.84 -3.12 -7.43
CA LYS A 15 42.59 -2.24 -6.51
C LYS A 15 42.53 -0.77 -6.92
N SER A 16 42.58 -0.49 -8.23
CA SER A 16 42.42 0.85 -8.79
C SER A 16 40.98 1.39 -8.54
N TRP A 17 39.93 0.58 -8.79
CA TRP A 17 38.54 0.95 -8.50
C TRP A 17 38.33 1.27 -7.01
N LYS A 18 38.82 0.44 -6.09
CA LYS A 18 38.72 0.71 -4.65
C LYS A 18 39.41 2.03 -4.26
N LYS A 19 40.54 2.37 -4.89
CA LYS A 19 41.21 3.64 -4.63
C LYS A 19 40.41 4.84 -5.15
N ILE A 20 39.81 4.73 -6.34
CA ILE A 20 38.96 5.78 -6.92
C ILE A 20 37.73 6.00 -6.04
N LEU A 21 37.03 4.93 -5.65
CA LEU A 21 35.84 5.01 -4.78
C LEU A 21 36.17 5.65 -3.41
N LYS A 22 37.32 5.27 -2.82
CA LYS A 22 37.77 5.88 -1.56
C LYS A 22 38.08 7.36 -1.71
N GLY A 23 38.75 7.76 -2.80
CA GLY A 23 39.01 9.17 -3.09
C GLY A 23 37.70 9.97 -3.30
N LEU A 24 36.70 9.38 -3.98
CA LEU A 24 35.39 9.98 -4.15
C LEU A 24 34.67 10.18 -2.79
N ASP A 25 34.68 9.15 -1.94
CA ASP A 25 34.08 9.19 -0.61
C ASP A 25 34.72 10.31 0.24
N GLU A 26 36.05 10.42 0.27
CA GLU A 26 36.77 11.47 1.01
C GLU A 26 36.47 12.87 0.45
N THR A 27 36.38 13.01 -0.87
CA THR A 27 36.09 14.30 -1.52
C THR A 27 34.65 14.75 -1.21
N VAL A 28 33.68 13.84 -1.34
CA VAL A 28 32.27 14.16 -1.07
C VAL A 28 32.06 14.45 0.41
N SER A 29 32.65 13.67 1.34
CA SER A 29 32.52 13.90 2.77
C SER A 29 32.97 15.30 3.19
N LYS A 30 34.08 15.79 2.63
CA LYS A 30 34.60 17.16 2.90
C LYS A 30 33.81 18.27 2.20
N SER A 31 33.00 17.94 1.20
CA SER A 31 32.19 18.90 0.43
C SER A 31 31.05 19.51 1.25
N ARG A 32 30.43 20.59 0.69
CA ARG A 32 29.19 21.15 1.27
C ARG A 32 28.06 20.11 1.36
N VAL A 33 28.00 19.19 0.38
CA VAL A 33 27.00 18.11 0.34
C VAL A 33 27.22 17.15 1.50
N GLY A 34 28.45 16.65 1.72
CA GLY A 34 28.78 15.75 2.82
C GLY A 34 28.49 16.34 4.20
N LYS A 35 28.77 17.65 4.37
CA LYS A 35 28.43 18.37 5.61
C LYS A 35 26.94 18.53 5.81
N TYR A 36 26.17 18.87 4.77
CA TYR A 36 24.72 19.02 4.84
C TYR A 36 24.04 17.72 5.26
N PHE A 37 24.40 16.59 4.64
CA PHE A 37 23.86 15.28 4.94
C PHE A 37 24.47 14.61 6.18
N LYS A 38 25.44 15.27 6.84
CA LYS A 38 26.12 14.77 8.05
C LYS A 38 26.76 13.38 7.85
N LEU A 39 27.40 13.13 6.69
CA LEU A 39 27.96 11.81 6.34
C LEU A 39 28.91 11.27 7.41
N ASP A 40 29.85 12.07 7.90
CA ASP A 40 30.83 11.68 8.92
C ASP A 40 30.15 11.43 10.27
N ALA A 41 29.24 12.31 10.69
CA ALA A 41 28.50 12.19 11.96
C ALA A 41 27.65 10.90 11.99
N ARG A 42 27.04 10.53 10.86
CA ARG A 42 26.22 9.31 10.72
C ARG A 42 27.04 8.07 10.30
N LYS A 43 28.37 8.17 10.30
CA LYS A 43 29.32 7.07 9.98
C LYS A 43 29.02 6.39 8.65
N SER A 44 28.63 7.18 7.64
CA SER A 44 28.36 6.73 6.27
C SER A 44 29.31 7.35 5.26
N CYS A 45 29.28 6.87 4.03
CA CYS A 45 30.05 7.43 2.92
C CYS A 45 29.21 7.39 1.64
N PHE A 46 29.55 8.25 0.67
CA PHE A 46 28.77 8.46 -0.55
C PHE A 46 28.50 7.16 -1.31
N THR A 47 29.50 6.32 -1.48
CA THR A 47 29.35 5.04 -2.20
C THR A 47 28.42 4.05 -1.50
N LYS A 48 28.37 4.06 -0.16
CA LYS A 48 27.39 3.26 0.60
C LYS A 48 25.98 3.80 0.39
N GLU A 49 25.79 5.10 0.43
CA GLU A 49 24.50 5.75 0.23
C GLU A 49 23.93 5.46 -1.17
N VAL A 50 24.79 5.55 -2.22
CA VAL A 50 24.38 5.19 -3.59
C VAL A 50 23.99 3.71 -3.69
N ARG A 51 24.77 2.82 -3.08
CA ARG A 51 24.45 1.38 -3.05
C ARG A 51 23.14 1.12 -2.30
N ALA A 52 22.94 1.79 -1.18
CA ALA A 52 21.72 1.70 -0.38
C ALA A 52 20.49 2.18 -1.16
N GLY A 53 20.59 3.33 -1.83
CA GLY A 53 19.49 3.84 -2.67
C GLY A 53 19.16 2.92 -3.84
N THR A 54 20.20 2.33 -4.46
CA THR A 54 20.00 1.32 -5.52
C THR A 54 19.29 0.07 -4.98
N ALA A 55 19.68 -0.41 -3.80
CA ALA A 55 19.03 -1.57 -3.17
C ALA A 55 17.56 -1.27 -2.82
N THR A 56 17.27 -0.09 -2.26
CA THR A 56 15.91 0.35 -1.98
C THR A 56 15.09 0.44 -3.26
N PHE A 57 15.58 1.10 -4.30
CA PHE A 57 14.86 1.22 -5.57
C PHE A 57 14.57 -0.15 -6.17
N LEU A 58 15.55 -1.06 -6.21
CA LEU A 58 15.35 -2.41 -6.74
C LEU A 58 14.30 -3.21 -5.97
N THR A 59 14.10 -2.95 -4.68
CA THR A 59 13.07 -3.64 -3.90
C THR A 59 11.68 -3.05 -4.08
N MET A 60 11.57 -1.76 -4.43
CA MET A 60 10.28 -1.07 -4.53
C MET A 60 9.88 -0.65 -5.96
N ALA A 61 10.73 -0.80 -6.98
CA ALA A 61 10.41 -0.34 -8.35
C ALA A 61 9.19 -1.03 -8.98
N TYR A 62 8.77 -2.17 -8.43
CA TYR A 62 7.52 -2.84 -8.82
C TYR A 62 6.29 -1.93 -8.66
N ILE A 63 6.34 -0.96 -7.74
CA ILE A 63 5.23 -0.05 -7.45
C ILE A 63 4.81 0.76 -8.69
N ILE A 64 5.74 1.10 -9.58
CA ILE A 64 5.45 1.89 -10.77
C ILE A 64 4.38 1.19 -11.63
N SER A 65 4.53 -0.11 -11.86
CA SER A 65 3.56 -0.89 -12.64
C SER A 65 2.35 -1.30 -11.82
N VAL A 66 2.56 -1.74 -10.57
CA VAL A 66 1.50 -2.26 -9.70
C VAL A 66 0.49 -1.16 -9.36
N ASN A 67 0.97 0.01 -8.91
CA ASN A 67 0.09 1.12 -8.57
C ASN A 67 -0.73 1.60 -9.76
N ALA A 68 -0.08 1.77 -10.92
CA ALA A 68 -0.76 2.18 -12.14
C ALA A 68 -1.79 1.13 -12.62
N THR A 69 -1.48 -0.16 -12.49
CA THR A 69 -2.41 -1.24 -12.84
C THR A 69 -3.65 -1.20 -11.94
N ILE A 70 -3.46 -1.13 -10.63
CA ILE A 70 -4.58 -1.08 -9.67
C ILE A 70 -5.43 0.18 -9.91
N LEU A 71 -4.81 1.37 -10.00
CA LEU A 71 -5.55 2.61 -10.23
C LEU A 71 -6.31 2.61 -11.55
N SER A 72 -5.76 2.02 -12.62
CA SER A 72 -6.44 1.95 -13.92
C SER A 72 -7.74 1.16 -13.87
N GLU A 73 -7.88 0.21 -12.94
CA GLU A 73 -9.09 -0.59 -12.77
C GLU A 73 -10.27 0.17 -12.17
N SER A 74 -10.01 1.31 -11.50
CA SER A 74 -11.08 2.23 -11.13
C SER A 74 -11.78 2.88 -12.35
N GLY A 75 -11.26 2.67 -13.57
CA GLY A 75 -11.66 3.40 -14.75
C GLY A 75 -10.98 4.76 -14.88
N ALA A 76 -10.27 5.22 -13.84
CA ALA A 76 -9.63 6.54 -13.77
C ALA A 76 -10.57 7.66 -14.25
N THR A 77 -10.20 8.38 -15.30
CA THR A 77 -11.00 9.46 -15.89
C THR A 77 -11.86 9.02 -17.06
N CYS A 78 -11.82 7.74 -17.44
CA CYS A 78 -12.62 7.19 -18.55
C CYS A 78 -14.09 7.08 -18.17
N THR A 79 -14.97 7.35 -19.13
CA THR A 79 -16.42 7.42 -18.95
C THR A 79 -17.15 6.68 -20.07
N VAL A 80 -18.47 6.57 -19.94
CA VAL A 80 -19.35 6.01 -21.00
C VAL A 80 -19.14 6.71 -22.36
N ALA A 81 -18.75 7.99 -22.36
CA ALA A 81 -18.51 8.74 -23.59
C ALA A 81 -17.30 8.24 -24.40
N ASP A 82 -16.39 7.51 -23.76
CA ASP A 82 -15.21 6.93 -24.40
C ASP A 82 -15.52 5.58 -25.07
N CYS A 83 -16.71 5.03 -24.84
CA CYS A 83 -17.13 3.78 -25.45
C CYS A 83 -17.42 3.94 -26.96
N THR A 84 -16.96 2.98 -27.75
CA THR A 84 -17.43 2.83 -29.14
C THR A 84 -18.86 2.32 -29.17
N VAL A 85 -19.73 3.08 -29.87
CA VAL A 85 -21.15 2.73 -30.00
C VAL A 85 -21.32 1.70 -31.13
N PRO A 86 -21.97 0.55 -30.91
CA PRO A 86 -22.32 -0.38 -31.98
C PRO A 86 -23.20 0.28 -33.06
N ALA A 87 -23.07 -0.13 -34.33
CA ALA A 87 -23.79 0.44 -35.43
C ALA A 87 -25.33 0.48 -35.29
N ASN A 88 -25.89 -0.36 -34.41
CA ASN A 88 -27.32 -0.49 -34.16
C ASN A 88 -27.83 0.33 -32.94
N GLN A 89 -26.97 1.14 -32.29
CA GLN A 89 -27.32 1.97 -31.16
C GLN A 89 -26.92 3.42 -31.40
N THR A 90 -27.71 4.37 -30.91
CA THR A 90 -27.44 5.82 -31.04
C THR A 90 -26.73 6.39 -29.82
N VAL A 91 -26.73 5.68 -28.69
CA VAL A 91 -26.13 6.12 -27.40
C VAL A 91 -25.41 4.96 -26.74
N ALA A 92 -24.23 5.21 -26.20
CA ALA A 92 -23.52 4.24 -25.37
C ALA A 92 -24.25 4.04 -24.04
N THR A 93 -24.36 2.78 -23.61
CA THR A 93 -24.96 2.42 -22.31
C THR A 93 -23.86 2.22 -21.26
N PRO A 94 -24.12 2.41 -19.95
CA PRO A 94 -23.12 2.19 -18.89
C PRO A 94 -22.50 0.78 -18.90
N ASP A 95 -23.21 -0.22 -19.41
CA ASP A 95 -22.73 -1.59 -19.59
C ASP A 95 -21.47 -1.71 -20.44
N CYS A 96 -21.20 -0.72 -21.31
CA CYS A 96 -20.01 -0.73 -22.16
C CYS A 96 -18.69 -0.65 -21.37
N MET A 97 -18.73 -0.11 -20.15
CA MET A 97 -17.55 -0.04 -19.29
C MET A 97 -17.24 -1.39 -18.63
N LEU A 98 -18.24 -2.26 -18.49
CA LEU A 98 -18.12 -3.57 -17.84
C LEU A 98 -17.95 -4.71 -18.87
N LYS A 99 -18.20 -4.44 -20.15
CA LYS A 99 -18.05 -5.40 -21.24
C LYS A 99 -16.86 -5.00 -22.14
N PRO A 100 -16.20 -5.95 -22.82
CA PRO A 100 -15.12 -5.63 -23.75
C PRO A 100 -15.56 -4.58 -24.78
N ASN A 101 -14.94 -3.39 -24.75
CA ASN A 101 -15.23 -2.28 -25.65
C ASN A 101 -13.94 -1.58 -26.07
N ALA A 102 -13.63 -1.60 -27.37
CA ALA A 102 -12.35 -1.13 -27.89
C ALA A 102 -12.06 0.36 -27.59
N GLY A 103 -13.09 1.22 -27.57
CA GLY A 103 -12.94 2.64 -27.23
C GLY A 103 -12.57 2.83 -25.76
N TYR A 104 -13.32 2.19 -24.86
CA TYR A 104 -13.08 2.25 -23.42
C TYR A 104 -11.71 1.66 -23.04
N GLU A 105 -11.35 0.51 -23.60
CA GLU A 105 -10.05 -0.12 -23.39
C GLU A 105 -8.88 0.75 -23.89
N SER A 106 -9.07 1.47 -25.00
CA SER A 106 -8.10 2.45 -25.49
C SER A 106 -7.94 3.64 -24.53
N CYS A 107 -9.03 4.10 -23.91
CA CYS A 107 -8.98 5.12 -22.85
C CYS A 107 -8.21 4.60 -21.64
N LEU A 108 -8.53 3.39 -21.15
CA LEU A 108 -7.84 2.76 -20.01
C LEU A 108 -6.34 2.59 -20.26
N ALA A 109 -5.93 2.19 -21.44
CA ALA A 109 -4.51 2.06 -21.79
C ALA A 109 -3.78 3.41 -21.73
N LYS A 110 -4.40 4.51 -22.15
CA LYS A 110 -3.86 5.87 -22.03
C LYS A 110 -3.82 6.31 -20.56
N ALA A 111 -4.91 6.11 -19.81
CA ALA A 111 -4.98 6.42 -18.39
C ALA A 111 -3.92 5.64 -17.59
N LYS A 112 -3.69 4.37 -17.92
CA LYS A 112 -2.62 3.56 -17.31
C LYS A 112 -1.24 4.17 -17.57
N SER A 113 -0.98 4.68 -18.79
CA SER A 113 0.28 5.36 -19.10
C SER A 113 0.45 6.65 -18.28
N ASP A 114 -0.62 7.46 -18.15
CA ASP A 114 -0.63 8.65 -17.30
C ASP A 114 -0.32 8.28 -15.84
N LEU A 115 -0.94 7.21 -15.32
CA LEU A 115 -0.78 6.75 -13.94
C LEU A 115 0.63 6.19 -13.66
N VAL A 116 1.28 5.56 -14.64
CA VAL A 116 2.70 5.15 -14.54
C VAL A 116 3.58 6.36 -14.32
N VAL A 117 3.39 7.40 -15.13
CA VAL A 117 4.17 8.65 -15.02
C VAL A 117 3.83 9.37 -13.71
N ALA A 118 2.56 9.46 -13.34
CA ALA A 118 2.11 10.08 -12.09
C ALA A 118 2.71 9.39 -10.86
N THR A 119 2.76 8.05 -10.86
CA THR A 119 3.37 7.26 -9.80
C THR A 119 4.87 7.51 -9.69
N ALA A 120 5.59 7.48 -10.81
CA ALA A 120 7.03 7.72 -10.83
C ALA A 120 7.37 9.17 -10.42
N LEU A 121 6.61 10.15 -10.91
CA LEU A 121 6.80 11.56 -10.62
C LEU A 121 6.51 11.90 -9.15
N SER A 122 5.41 11.41 -8.61
CA SER A 122 5.06 11.63 -7.19
C SER A 122 6.06 10.96 -6.24
N SER A 123 6.50 9.73 -6.56
CA SER A 123 7.52 9.02 -5.79
C SER A 123 8.89 9.72 -5.87
N MET A 124 9.24 10.27 -7.04
CA MET A 124 10.45 11.09 -7.22
C MET A 124 10.40 12.32 -6.31
N ILE A 125 9.32 13.11 -6.37
CA ILE A 125 9.15 14.34 -5.58
C ILE A 125 9.18 14.02 -4.09
N GLY A 126 8.43 13.02 -3.64
CA GLY A 126 8.38 12.60 -2.23
C GLY A 126 9.72 12.13 -1.71
N SER A 127 10.43 11.28 -2.48
CA SER A 127 11.76 10.78 -2.09
C SER A 127 12.82 11.89 -2.08
N PHE A 128 12.78 12.84 -3.02
CA PHE A 128 13.65 14.01 -3.00
C PHE A 128 13.37 14.90 -1.78
N ALA A 129 12.10 15.17 -1.49
CA ALA A 129 11.71 15.95 -0.32
C ALA A 129 12.16 15.26 0.98
N MET A 130 11.98 13.95 1.12
CA MET A 130 12.42 13.18 2.28
C MET A 130 13.94 13.25 2.45
N GLY A 131 14.68 13.08 1.37
CA GLY A 131 16.14 13.19 1.39
C GLY A 131 16.64 14.59 1.73
N LEU A 132 16.08 15.63 1.10
CA LEU A 132 16.53 17.01 1.26
C LEU A 132 16.07 17.65 2.58
N LEU A 133 14.83 17.47 2.97
CA LEU A 133 14.26 18.18 4.13
C LEU A 133 14.46 17.40 5.43
N ALA A 134 14.12 16.12 5.45
CA ALA A 134 14.21 15.30 6.66
C ALA A 134 15.60 14.65 6.83
N ASN A 135 16.42 14.62 5.80
CA ASN A 135 17.72 13.94 5.77
C ASN A 135 17.63 12.46 6.23
N LEU A 136 16.58 11.75 5.78
CA LEU A 136 16.35 10.35 6.11
C LEU A 136 16.53 9.46 4.88
N PRO A 137 17.08 8.24 5.03
CA PRO A 137 17.32 7.28 3.93
C PRO A 137 16.06 6.51 3.55
N LEU A 138 14.91 7.18 3.53
CA LEU A 138 13.59 6.58 3.34
C LEU A 138 12.99 7.00 2.01
N ALA A 139 12.43 6.05 1.28
CA ALA A 139 11.77 6.29 0.01
C ALA A 139 10.25 6.38 0.20
N LEU A 140 9.62 7.26 -0.58
CA LEU A 140 8.18 7.48 -0.60
C LEU A 140 7.60 7.01 -1.93
N ALA A 141 6.41 6.42 -1.88
CA ALA A 141 5.62 6.08 -3.05
C ALA A 141 4.14 5.93 -2.66
N PRO A 142 3.18 5.85 -3.64
CA PRO A 142 1.78 5.63 -3.34
C PRO A 142 1.55 4.37 -2.51
N GLY A 143 0.85 4.52 -1.38
CA GLY A 143 0.59 3.44 -0.42
C GLY A 143 -0.35 2.38 -0.98
N MET A 144 0.03 1.09 -0.90
CA MET A 144 -0.75 -0.02 -1.45
C MET A 144 -2.12 -0.19 -0.76
N GLY A 145 -2.17 -0.03 0.56
CA GLY A 145 -3.43 -0.13 1.33
C GLY A 145 -4.44 0.96 0.95
N PRO A 146 -4.07 2.24 1.07
CA PRO A 146 -4.91 3.35 0.61
C PRO A 146 -5.30 3.23 -0.86
N ASN A 147 -4.39 2.76 -1.74
CA ASN A 147 -4.68 2.56 -3.15
C ASN A 147 -5.78 1.53 -3.38
N ALA A 148 -5.66 0.35 -2.78
CA ALA A 148 -6.66 -0.71 -2.88
C ALA A 148 -8.03 -0.24 -2.33
N TYR A 149 -8.05 0.47 -1.22
CA TYR A 149 -9.29 1.03 -0.66
C TYR A 149 -9.93 2.05 -1.61
N LEU A 150 -9.12 2.97 -2.17
CA LEU A 150 -9.60 3.97 -3.11
C LEU A 150 -10.23 3.32 -4.34
N VAL A 151 -9.54 2.34 -4.93
CA VAL A 151 -9.96 1.71 -6.19
C VAL A 151 -11.15 0.78 -5.98
N TYR A 152 -11.08 -0.12 -5.00
CA TYR A 152 -12.07 -1.20 -4.92
C TYR A 152 -13.25 -0.89 -4.01
N THR A 153 -13.07 0.00 -3.02
CA THR A 153 -14.15 0.35 -2.11
C THR A 153 -14.84 1.65 -2.52
N LEU A 154 -14.08 2.69 -2.85
CA LEU A 154 -14.65 4.02 -3.08
C LEU A 154 -15.12 4.20 -4.52
N VAL A 155 -14.22 4.03 -5.49
CA VAL A 155 -14.50 4.23 -6.91
C VAL A 155 -15.17 2.99 -7.53
N GLY A 156 -14.81 1.81 -7.06
CA GLY A 156 -15.27 0.54 -7.59
C GLY A 156 -14.63 0.19 -8.95
N PHE A 157 -14.80 -1.06 -9.38
CA PHE A 157 -14.30 -1.53 -10.68
C PHE A 157 -14.97 -0.74 -11.81
N HIS A 158 -14.17 -0.09 -12.64
CA HIS A 158 -14.62 0.76 -13.76
C HIS A 158 -15.67 1.82 -13.34
N GLY A 159 -15.51 2.41 -12.15
CA GLY A 159 -16.40 3.46 -11.68
C GLY A 159 -17.75 2.97 -11.14
N SER A 160 -17.89 1.68 -10.81
CA SER A 160 -19.12 1.09 -10.26
C SER A 160 -19.39 1.44 -8.79
N GLY A 161 -18.46 2.11 -8.11
CA GLY A 161 -18.59 2.46 -6.70
C GLY A 161 -19.45 3.68 -6.43
N SER A 162 -19.45 4.11 -5.16
CA SER A 162 -20.28 5.21 -4.67
C SER A 162 -19.76 6.61 -5.03
N ILE A 163 -18.47 6.74 -5.31
CA ILE A 163 -17.79 8.02 -5.56
C ILE A 163 -17.03 7.95 -6.89
N SER A 164 -17.08 9.05 -7.66
CA SER A 164 -16.29 9.13 -8.90
C SER A 164 -14.79 9.24 -8.58
N TYR A 165 -13.94 8.80 -9.52
CA TYR A 165 -12.48 8.95 -9.40
C TYR A 165 -12.06 10.40 -9.09
N LYS A 166 -12.65 11.38 -9.77
CA LYS A 166 -12.35 12.81 -9.53
C LYS A 166 -12.73 13.25 -8.10
N THR A 167 -13.83 12.75 -7.57
CA THR A 167 -14.24 13.03 -6.18
C THR A 167 -13.32 12.31 -5.20
N ALA A 168 -12.88 11.09 -5.51
CA ALA A 168 -11.92 10.36 -4.69
C ALA A 168 -10.56 11.09 -4.62
N MET A 169 -10.09 11.67 -5.72
CA MET A 169 -8.87 12.52 -5.70
C MET A 169 -9.06 13.80 -4.85
N ALA A 170 -10.26 14.39 -4.84
CA ALA A 170 -10.56 15.49 -3.94
C ALA A 170 -10.52 15.05 -2.45
N VAL A 171 -11.00 13.84 -2.14
CA VAL A 171 -10.91 13.27 -0.79
C VAL A 171 -9.45 13.09 -0.38
N VAL A 172 -8.60 12.54 -1.25
CA VAL A 172 -7.15 12.38 -0.99
C VAL A 172 -6.47 13.74 -0.80
N LEU A 173 -6.86 14.77 -1.56
CA LEU A 173 -6.33 16.11 -1.38
C LEU A 173 -6.67 16.68 0.00
N VAL A 174 -7.95 16.59 0.41
CA VAL A 174 -8.40 17.10 1.72
C VAL A 174 -7.78 16.27 2.85
N GLU A 175 -7.65 14.97 2.66
CA GLU A 175 -6.98 14.06 3.59
C GLU A 175 -5.51 14.48 3.79
N GLY A 176 -4.75 14.69 2.71
CA GLY A 176 -3.36 15.14 2.79
C GLY A 176 -3.22 16.50 3.48
N CYS A 177 -4.14 17.45 3.25
CA CYS A 177 -4.19 18.73 3.95
C CYS A 177 -4.48 18.55 5.45
N ALA A 178 -5.42 17.66 5.81
CA ALA A 178 -5.73 17.35 7.19
C ALA A 178 -4.55 16.66 7.89
N PHE A 179 -3.89 15.72 7.22
CA PHE A 179 -2.70 15.06 7.73
C PHE A 179 -1.55 16.04 7.94
N LEU A 180 -1.33 16.96 7.00
CA LEU A 180 -0.34 18.02 7.14
C LEU A 180 -0.64 18.90 8.36
N ALA A 181 -1.89 19.29 8.57
CA ALA A 181 -2.28 20.04 9.76
C ALA A 181 -2.02 19.27 11.06
N ILE A 182 -2.37 17.97 11.10
CA ILE A 182 -2.09 17.09 12.24
C ILE A 182 -0.58 16.98 12.49
N ALA A 183 0.24 16.88 11.45
CA ALA A 183 1.69 16.84 11.54
C ALA A 183 2.26 18.14 12.09
N VAL A 184 1.81 19.30 11.57
CA VAL A 184 2.26 20.66 12.00
C VAL A 184 1.93 20.91 13.48
N PHE A 185 0.73 20.52 13.93
CA PHE A 185 0.32 20.73 15.34
C PHE A 185 0.79 19.63 16.30
N GLY A 186 1.51 18.62 15.84
CA GLY A 186 2.02 17.52 16.67
C GLY A 186 0.93 16.64 17.28
N LEU A 187 -0.29 16.64 16.72
CA LEU A 187 -1.45 15.94 17.28
C LEU A 187 -1.43 14.42 17.00
N ARG A 188 -0.52 13.93 16.18
CA ARG A 188 -0.44 12.54 15.72
C ARG A 188 -0.34 11.52 16.86
N ALA A 189 0.51 11.77 17.85
CA ALA A 189 0.71 10.87 18.99
C ALA A 189 -0.57 10.72 19.83
N ARG A 190 -1.40 11.78 19.90
CA ARG A 190 -2.72 11.73 20.53
C ARG A 190 -3.69 10.90 19.71
N LEU A 191 -3.74 11.13 18.39
CA LEU A 191 -4.64 10.39 17.48
C LEU A 191 -4.36 8.88 17.51
N ALA A 192 -3.10 8.48 17.44
CA ALA A 192 -2.70 7.08 17.48
C ALA A 192 -3.09 6.37 18.80
N ARG A 193 -3.21 7.09 19.90
CA ARG A 193 -3.60 6.54 21.21
C ARG A 193 -5.10 6.29 21.36
N TYR A 194 -5.96 6.96 20.58
CA TYR A 194 -7.42 6.79 20.68
C TYR A 194 -7.88 5.41 20.16
N ILE A 195 -7.05 4.74 19.35
CA ILE A 195 -7.44 3.47 18.77
C ILE A 195 -6.78 2.31 19.51
N PRO A 196 -7.57 1.29 19.89
CA PRO A 196 -7.07 0.12 20.58
C PRO A 196 -5.95 -0.56 19.79
N GLN A 197 -4.85 -0.88 20.47
CA GLN A 197 -3.68 -1.53 19.86
C GLN A 197 -4.03 -2.77 19.02
N PRO A 198 -4.89 -3.71 19.50
CA PRO A 198 -5.23 -4.90 18.72
C PRO A 198 -5.92 -4.58 17.40
N VAL A 199 -6.82 -3.58 17.36
CA VAL A 199 -7.49 -3.16 16.11
C VAL A 199 -6.49 -2.50 15.15
N ARG A 200 -5.54 -1.74 15.67
CA ARG A 200 -4.49 -1.10 14.86
C ARG A 200 -3.57 -2.11 14.19
N LEU A 201 -3.11 -3.14 14.94
CA LEU A 201 -2.29 -4.23 14.39
C LEU A 201 -3.10 -5.07 13.39
N ALA A 202 -4.35 -5.38 13.74
CA ALA A 202 -5.27 -6.11 12.88
C ALA A 202 -5.60 -5.36 11.58
N CYS A 203 -5.66 -4.03 11.62
CA CYS A 203 -5.87 -3.20 10.43
C CYS A 203 -4.73 -3.40 9.42
N ALA A 204 -3.49 -3.33 9.85
CA ALA A 204 -2.34 -3.56 8.97
C ALA A 204 -2.36 -4.98 8.36
N ALA A 205 -2.63 -6.00 9.16
CA ALA A 205 -2.75 -7.38 8.68
C ALA A 205 -3.96 -7.58 7.74
N GLY A 206 -5.10 -6.98 8.05
CA GLY A 206 -6.32 -7.04 7.25
C GLY A 206 -6.15 -6.39 5.88
N ILE A 207 -5.46 -5.24 5.81
CA ILE A 207 -5.04 -4.61 4.55
C ILE A 207 -4.14 -5.57 3.76
N GLY A 208 -3.20 -6.23 4.42
CA GLY A 208 -2.34 -7.23 3.79
C GLY A 208 -3.12 -8.39 3.18
N LEU A 209 -4.10 -8.95 3.92
CA LEU A 209 -4.99 -10.00 3.42
C LEU A 209 -5.85 -9.51 2.24
N PHE A 210 -6.35 -8.27 2.31
CA PHE A 210 -7.14 -7.68 1.24
C PHE A 210 -6.31 -7.52 -0.05
N ILE A 211 -5.10 -6.98 0.05
CA ILE A 211 -4.18 -6.85 -1.11
C ILE A 211 -3.82 -8.21 -1.70
N ALA A 212 -3.55 -9.21 -0.84
CA ALA A 212 -3.28 -10.58 -1.29
C ALA A 212 -4.48 -11.19 -2.01
N PHE A 213 -5.69 -10.97 -1.51
CA PHE A 213 -6.92 -11.44 -2.13
C PHE A 213 -7.13 -10.81 -3.52
N VAL A 214 -6.88 -9.50 -3.66
CA VAL A 214 -6.88 -8.82 -4.97
C VAL A 214 -5.86 -9.46 -5.93
N GLY A 215 -4.63 -9.74 -5.47
CA GLY A 215 -3.61 -10.40 -6.28
C GLY A 215 -3.95 -11.82 -6.73
N LEU A 216 -4.88 -12.48 -6.06
CA LEU A 216 -5.35 -13.83 -6.42
C LEU A 216 -6.50 -13.83 -7.45
N GLN A 217 -7.16 -12.69 -7.69
CA GLN A 217 -8.34 -12.61 -8.55
C GLN A 217 -8.01 -12.60 -10.04
N ALA A 218 -9.03 -12.94 -10.86
CA ALA A 218 -8.87 -13.14 -12.30
C ALA A 218 -8.54 -11.85 -13.07
N HIS A 219 -9.16 -10.73 -12.69
CA HIS A 219 -8.99 -9.47 -13.42
C HIS A 219 -7.72 -8.71 -13.04
N GLN A 220 -7.24 -8.90 -11.82
CA GLN A 220 -6.26 -8.03 -11.17
C GLN A 220 -4.96 -8.74 -10.82
N GLY A 221 -4.95 -10.05 -10.89
CA GLY A 221 -3.83 -10.86 -10.47
C GLY A 221 -3.66 -12.12 -11.31
N VAL A 222 -3.36 -13.21 -10.61
CA VAL A 222 -3.07 -14.50 -11.25
C VAL A 222 -4.31 -15.26 -11.71
N GLY A 223 -5.51 -14.86 -11.28
CA GLY A 223 -6.76 -15.48 -11.64
C GLY A 223 -7.06 -16.81 -10.94
N LEU A 224 -6.45 -17.06 -9.78
CA LEU A 224 -6.71 -18.27 -9.00
C LEU A 224 -8.14 -18.32 -8.47
N VAL A 225 -8.65 -17.16 -8.07
CA VAL A 225 -9.94 -16.99 -7.41
C VAL A 225 -10.91 -16.27 -8.35
N GLY A 226 -12.11 -16.79 -8.49
CA GLY A 226 -13.16 -16.20 -9.31
C GLY A 226 -14.55 -16.36 -8.70
N PRO A 227 -15.57 -15.69 -9.26
CA PRO A 227 -16.94 -15.81 -8.80
C PRO A 227 -17.53 -17.18 -9.08
N ASP A 228 -18.46 -17.60 -8.25
CA ASP A 228 -19.24 -18.83 -8.40
C ASP A 228 -20.65 -18.60 -7.83
N PRO A 229 -21.71 -18.94 -8.58
CA PRO A 229 -23.09 -18.72 -8.13
C PRO A 229 -23.46 -19.43 -6.83
N ASN A 230 -22.82 -20.58 -6.55
CA ASN A 230 -23.16 -21.40 -5.38
C ASN A 230 -22.35 -21.05 -4.14
N THR A 231 -21.04 -20.73 -4.31
CA THR A 231 -20.10 -20.53 -3.20
C THR A 231 -19.61 -19.09 -3.09
N LEU A 232 -20.12 -18.16 -3.91
CA LEU A 232 -19.71 -16.77 -4.08
C LEU A 232 -18.26 -16.64 -4.59
N VAL A 233 -17.34 -17.44 -4.06
CA VAL A 233 -15.92 -17.44 -4.43
C VAL A 233 -15.44 -18.89 -4.54
N THR A 234 -14.79 -19.22 -5.66
CA THR A 234 -14.21 -20.54 -5.91
C THR A 234 -12.87 -20.46 -6.60
N THR A 235 -12.18 -21.59 -6.68
CA THR A 235 -10.99 -21.74 -7.52
C THR A 235 -11.39 -21.60 -8.98
N ALA A 236 -10.77 -20.71 -9.69
CA ALA A 236 -11.03 -20.43 -11.10
C ALA A 236 -9.83 -20.83 -11.99
N ALA A 237 -8.93 -19.91 -12.32
CA ALA A 237 -7.83 -20.10 -13.27
C ALA A 237 -8.32 -20.70 -14.59
N CYS A 238 -9.37 -20.12 -15.16
CA CYS A 238 -10.03 -20.58 -16.38
C CYS A 238 -9.22 -20.22 -17.61
N ALA A 239 -9.24 -21.08 -18.61
CA ALA A 239 -8.67 -20.76 -19.93
C ALA A 239 -9.51 -19.65 -20.62
N SER A 240 -10.84 -19.70 -20.45
CA SER A 240 -11.79 -18.66 -20.83
C SER A 240 -12.97 -18.67 -19.86
N THR A 241 -13.67 -17.52 -19.75
CA THR A 241 -14.85 -17.35 -18.91
C THR A 241 -16.05 -16.98 -19.76
N ASP A 242 -17.23 -17.45 -19.39
CA ASP A 242 -18.47 -16.99 -20.00
C ASP A 242 -18.68 -15.49 -19.64
N PRO A 243 -18.89 -14.63 -20.63
CA PRO A 243 -19.04 -13.19 -20.39
C PRO A 243 -20.36 -12.82 -19.65
N VAL A 244 -21.31 -13.74 -19.57
CA VAL A 244 -22.63 -13.51 -18.94
C VAL A 244 -22.67 -14.09 -17.52
N THR A 245 -22.25 -15.36 -17.37
CA THR A 245 -22.33 -16.07 -16.07
C THR A 245 -21.04 -15.96 -15.25
N GLY A 246 -19.90 -15.61 -15.87
CA GLY A 246 -18.57 -15.62 -15.23
C GLY A 246 -18.01 -17.04 -15.01
N GLU A 247 -18.73 -18.09 -15.44
CA GLU A 247 -18.30 -19.47 -15.25
C GLU A 247 -17.13 -19.87 -16.15
N CYS A 248 -16.32 -20.84 -15.68
CA CYS A 248 -15.19 -21.36 -16.44
C CYS A 248 -15.65 -22.17 -17.63
N ILE A 249 -15.28 -21.74 -18.84
CA ILE A 249 -15.40 -22.55 -20.07
C ILE A 249 -14.13 -23.40 -20.21
N GLY A 250 -14.30 -24.72 -20.37
CA GLY A 250 -13.19 -25.66 -20.59
C GLY A 250 -12.48 -26.18 -19.33
N GLY A 251 -12.99 -25.82 -18.14
CA GLY A 251 -12.53 -26.34 -16.85
C GLY A 251 -11.63 -25.40 -16.05
N LYS A 252 -11.66 -25.59 -14.73
CA LYS A 252 -10.87 -24.84 -13.75
C LYS A 252 -9.39 -25.21 -13.82
N MET A 253 -8.49 -24.30 -13.39
CA MET A 253 -7.03 -24.51 -13.31
C MET A 253 -6.33 -24.77 -14.66
N ARG A 254 -6.89 -24.34 -15.78
CA ARG A 254 -6.34 -24.54 -17.12
C ARG A 254 -5.76 -23.26 -17.74
N SER A 255 -5.73 -22.15 -17.02
CA SER A 255 -5.17 -20.88 -17.51
C SER A 255 -3.64 -20.96 -17.64
N PRO A 256 -3.07 -20.77 -18.83
CA PRO A 256 -1.62 -20.70 -19.01
C PRO A 256 -0.99 -19.51 -18.28
N THR A 257 -1.71 -18.37 -18.20
CA THR A 257 -1.26 -17.14 -17.51
C THR A 257 -1.17 -17.35 -16.00
N PHE A 258 -2.11 -18.10 -15.41
CA PHE A 258 -2.05 -18.50 -14.00
C PHE A 258 -0.78 -19.31 -13.70
N TRP A 259 -0.48 -20.32 -14.51
CA TRP A 259 0.70 -21.16 -14.29
C TRP A 259 2.00 -20.38 -14.46
N LEU A 260 2.06 -19.47 -15.45
CA LEU A 260 3.20 -18.59 -15.61
C LEU A 260 3.36 -17.66 -14.41
N GLY A 261 2.27 -17.05 -13.92
CA GLY A 261 2.27 -16.23 -12.71
C GLY A 261 2.72 -17.02 -11.47
N SER A 262 2.27 -18.28 -11.33
CA SER A 262 2.67 -19.17 -10.24
C SER A 262 4.18 -19.46 -10.25
N VAL A 263 4.79 -19.67 -11.41
CA VAL A 263 6.24 -19.81 -11.53
C VAL A 263 6.95 -18.52 -11.11
N GLY A 264 6.44 -17.35 -11.51
CA GLY A 264 6.95 -16.06 -11.06
C GLY A 264 6.88 -15.89 -9.55
N PHE A 265 5.79 -16.35 -8.93
CA PHE A 265 5.64 -16.37 -7.46
C PHE A 265 6.71 -17.24 -6.78
N ILE A 266 6.94 -18.45 -7.30
CA ILE A 266 7.97 -19.36 -6.77
C ILE A 266 9.36 -18.74 -6.89
N ILE A 267 9.68 -18.08 -8.02
CA ILE A 267 10.95 -17.36 -8.21
C ILE A 267 11.10 -16.26 -7.16
N THR A 268 10.04 -15.48 -6.91
CA THR A 268 10.03 -14.43 -5.89
C THR A 268 10.26 -15.01 -4.49
N CYS A 269 9.53 -16.08 -4.13
CA CYS A 269 9.69 -16.75 -2.84
C CYS A 269 11.10 -17.30 -2.64
N TYR A 270 11.65 -17.97 -3.65
CA TYR A 270 13.01 -18.51 -3.61
C TYR A 270 14.05 -17.39 -3.45
N GLY A 271 13.88 -16.29 -4.19
CA GLY A 271 14.76 -15.14 -4.08
C GLY A 271 14.72 -14.49 -2.69
N LEU A 272 13.51 -14.37 -2.08
CA LEU A 272 13.35 -13.86 -0.72
C LEU A 272 13.96 -14.81 0.32
N MET A 273 13.78 -16.13 0.17
CA MET A 273 14.39 -17.13 1.04
C MET A 273 15.93 -17.08 1.02
N LYS A 274 16.51 -16.73 -0.14
CA LYS A 274 17.96 -16.54 -0.30
C LYS A 274 18.43 -15.11 -0.03
N GLU A 275 17.55 -14.26 0.49
CA GLU A 275 17.82 -12.84 0.76
C GLU A 275 18.35 -12.07 -0.47
N ILE A 276 17.92 -12.48 -1.68
CA ILE A 276 18.28 -11.79 -2.92
C ILE A 276 17.50 -10.47 -2.99
N LYS A 277 18.22 -9.36 -3.09
CA LYS A 277 17.65 -8.02 -3.19
C LYS A 277 16.89 -7.85 -4.50
N GLY A 278 15.70 -7.27 -4.44
CA GLY A 278 14.85 -7.09 -5.63
C GLY A 278 14.15 -8.36 -6.12
N SER A 279 14.02 -9.40 -5.28
CA SER A 279 13.38 -10.68 -5.65
C SER A 279 12.00 -10.51 -6.30
N MET A 280 11.21 -9.52 -5.84
CA MET A 280 9.90 -9.21 -6.44
C MET A 280 10.04 -8.78 -7.90
N ILE A 281 11.01 -7.91 -8.20
CA ILE A 281 11.26 -7.46 -9.58
C ILE A 281 11.67 -8.63 -10.47
N TYR A 282 12.52 -9.53 -9.98
CA TYR A 282 12.95 -10.69 -10.79
C TYR A 282 11.79 -11.60 -11.15
N GLY A 283 10.86 -11.84 -10.22
CA GLY A 283 9.62 -12.58 -10.51
C GLY A 283 8.75 -11.87 -11.56
N ILE A 284 8.51 -10.57 -11.38
CA ILE A 284 7.74 -9.76 -12.35
C ILE A 284 8.42 -9.75 -13.72
N LEU A 285 9.72 -9.49 -13.78
CA LEU A 285 10.46 -9.44 -15.04
C LEU A 285 10.42 -10.77 -15.77
N PHE A 286 10.61 -11.90 -15.08
CA PHE A 286 10.55 -13.22 -15.67
C PHE A 286 9.19 -13.46 -16.36
N VAL A 287 8.09 -13.23 -15.65
CA VAL A 287 6.73 -13.40 -16.19
C VAL A 287 6.48 -12.42 -17.33
N THR A 288 6.88 -11.17 -17.18
CA THR A 288 6.67 -10.11 -18.18
C THR A 288 7.42 -10.37 -19.46
N LEU A 289 8.70 -10.77 -19.39
CA LEU A 289 9.52 -11.06 -20.59
C LEU A 289 8.91 -12.20 -21.41
N ILE A 290 8.40 -13.25 -20.77
CA ILE A 290 7.71 -14.35 -21.47
C ILE A 290 6.41 -13.85 -22.08
N SER A 291 5.65 -13.01 -21.35
CA SER A 291 4.38 -12.47 -21.81
C SER A 291 4.51 -11.45 -22.96
N TRP A 292 5.70 -10.88 -23.18
CA TRP A 292 5.95 -9.98 -24.32
C TRP A 292 6.15 -10.73 -25.65
N ILE A 293 6.36 -12.05 -25.60
CA ILE A 293 6.50 -12.88 -26.79
C ILE A 293 5.12 -13.04 -27.44
N ARG A 294 4.95 -12.50 -28.66
CA ARG A 294 3.69 -12.62 -29.41
C ARG A 294 3.49 -14.04 -29.95
N GLY A 295 2.24 -14.44 -30.14
CA GLY A 295 1.87 -15.75 -30.67
C GLY A 295 1.87 -16.88 -29.64
N THR A 296 2.11 -16.59 -28.37
CA THR A 296 1.98 -17.54 -27.26
C THR A 296 0.62 -17.44 -26.59
N SER A 297 0.19 -18.49 -25.88
CA SER A 297 -1.05 -18.48 -25.09
C SER A 297 -1.02 -17.55 -23.87
N VAL A 298 0.15 -17.03 -23.50
CA VAL A 298 0.38 -16.12 -22.37
C VAL A 298 0.74 -14.71 -22.80
N THR A 299 0.59 -14.38 -24.09
CA THR A 299 0.99 -13.08 -24.61
C THR A 299 0.15 -11.94 -24.05
N PHE A 300 0.80 -10.83 -23.69
CA PHE A 300 0.15 -9.57 -23.34
C PHE A 300 -0.31 -8.77 -24.58
N PHE A 301 0.21 -9.12 -25.76
CA PHE A 301 -0.09 -8.45 -27.04
C PHE A 301 -0.83 -9.38 -27.99
N PRO A 302 -2.13 -9.66 -27.76
CA PRO A 302 -2.91 -10.50 -28.68
C PRO A 302 -2.99 -9.89 -30.08
N ASN A 303 -3.27 -10.72 -31.09
CA ASN A 303 -3.44 -10.28 -32.48
C ASN A 303 -4.82 -9.64 -32.67
N THR A 304 -5.03 -8.49 -32.03
CA THR A 304 -6.22 -7.65 -32.10
C THR A 304 -5.81 -6.21 -32.42
N PRO A 305 -6.68 -5.35 -32.96
CA PRO A 305 -6.32 -3.95 -33.25
C PRO A 305 -5.75 -3.21 -32.04
N LEU A 306 -6.31 -3.46 -30.85
CA LEU A 306 -5.82 -2.90 -29.59
C LEU A 306 -4.46 -3.48 -29.19
N GLY A 307 -4.31 -4.81 -29.28
CA GLY A 307 -3.04 -5.51 -29.00
C GLY A 307 -1.92 -5.02 -29.91
N ASP A 308 -2.22 -4.75 -31.19
CA ASP A 308 -1.27 -4.19 -32.15
C ASP A 308 -0.87 -2.75 -31.78
N THR A 309 -1.84 -1.92 -31.37
CA THR A 309 -1.58 -0.54 -30.92
C THR A 309 -0.68 -0.54 -29.67
N ASN A 310 -0.99 -1.36 -28.69
CA ASN A 310 -0.19 -1.49 -27.47
C ASN A 310 1.22 -2.03 -27.78
N TYR A 311 1.34 -2.96 -28.70
CA TYR A 311 2.65 -3.48 -29.14
C TYR A 311 3.48 -2.42 -29.87
N GLN A 312 2.87 -1.58 -30.71
CA GLN A 312 3.57 -0.46 -31.34
C GLN A 312 4.05 0.57 -30.31
N TYR A 313 3.26 0.83 -29.25
CA TYR A 313 3.70 1.69 -28.15
C TYR A 313 4.86 1.07 -27.38
N PHE A 314 4.78 -0.22 -27.06
CA PHE A 314 5.85 -0.97 -26.41
C PHE A 314 7.18 -0.91 -27.19
N LYS A 315 7.14 -1.00 -28.55
CA LYS A 315 8.33 -0.92 -29.40
C LYS A 315 9.12 0.36 -29.27
N LYS A 316 8.52 1.44 -28.81
CA LYS A 316 9.22 2.72 -28.61
C LYS A 316 10.29 2.61 -27.51
N VAL A 317 10.16 1.69 -26.55
CA VAL A 317 11.05 1.43 -25.41
C VAL A 317 11.26 2.68 -24.55
N VAL A 318 11.65 3.79 -25.14
CA VAL A 318 11.88 5.09 -24.50
C VAL A 318 10.88 6.09 -25.08
N ASP A 319 10.02 6.62 -24.23
CA ASP A 319 9.06 7.65 -24.56
C ASP A 319 8.78 8.51 -23.33
N PHE A 320 8.91 9.81 -23.47
CA PHE A 320 8.55 10.73 -22.37
C PHE A 320 7.06 11.05 -22.47
N HIS A 321 6.27 10.27 -21.76
CA HIS A 321 4.83 10.45 -21.73
C HIS A 321 4.44 11.59 -20.80
N THR A 322 3.60 12.52 -21.28
CA THR A 322 3.04 13.62 -20.47
C THR A 322 1.68 13.24 -19.92
N ILE A 323 1.44 13.51 -18.64
CA ILE A 323 0.14 13.25 -18.00
C ILE A 323 -0.91 14.18 -18.62
N LYS A 324 -1.96 13.61 -19.20
CA LYS A 324 -3.03 14.37 -19.89
C LYS A 324 -4.38 14.25 -19.20
N SER A 325 -4.69 13.10 -18.62
CA SER A 325 -6.04 12.80 -18.13
C SER A 325 -6.15 12.81 -16.63
N THR A 326 -5.12 12.38 -15.90
CA THR A 326 -5.19 12.18 -14.44
C THR A 326 -4.74 13.39 -13.63
N ALA A 327 -3.79 14.20 -14.14
CA ALA A 327 -3.34 15.37 -13.43
C ALA A 327 -4.45 16.44 -13.35
N GLY A 328 -4.67 16.96 -12.15
CA GLY A 328 -5.73 17.94 -11.90
C GLY A 328 -7.15 17.37 -11.97
N ALA A 329 -7.31 16.07 -12.09
CA ALA A 329 -8.62 15.42 -12.11
C ALA A 329 -9.29 15.41 -10.73
N ILE A 330 -9.53 16.60 -10.17
CA ILE A 330 -10.09 16.83 -8.84
C ILE A 330 -11.47 17.47 -8.99
N SER A 331 -12.48 16.94 -8.29
CA SER A 331 -13.82 17.51 -8.27
C SER A 331 -14.45 17.40 -6.90
N PHE A 332 -14.99 18.50 -6.41
CA PHE A 332 -15.72 18.56 -5.14
C PHE A 332 -17.22 18.30 -5.28
N THR A 333 -17.66 17.78 -6.43
CA THR A 333 -19.05 17.39 -6.66
C THR A 333 -19.45 16.28 -5.69
N ASN A 334 -20.67 16.37 -5.14
CA ASN A 334 -21.22 15.42 -4.15
C ASN A 334 -20.43 15.31 -2.83
N PHE A 335 -19.64 16.32 -2.47
CA PHE A 335 -18.87 16.33 -1.20
C PHE A 335 -19.76 16.38 0.05
N ASN A 336 -21.05 16.63 -0.12
CA ASN A 336 -22.08 16.62 0.94
C ASN A 336 -22.57 15.20 1.32
N ARG A 337 -22.19 14.15 0.57
CA ARG A 337 -22.56 12.78 0.89
C ARG A 337 -21.82 12.24 2.10
N GLY A 338 -22.51 11.49 2.96
CA GLY A 338 -21.90 10.85 4.15
C GLY A 338 -20.76 9.88 3.80
N GLU A 339 -20.86 9.18 2.67
CA GLU A 339 -19.85 8.25 2.16
C GLU A 339 -18.48 8.92 1.92
N VAL A 340 -18.48 10.17 1.46
CA VAL A 340 -17.26 10.97 1.25
C VAL A 340 -16.55 11.25 2.58
N TRP A 341 -17.31 11.57 3.63
CA TRP A 341 -16.75 11.83 4.96
C TRP A 341 -16.23 10.54 5.62
N VAL A 342 -16.93 9.42 5.46
CA VAL A 342 -16.44 8.11 5.92
C VAL A 342 -15.15 7.75 5.19
N ALA A 343 -15.09 7.98 3.87
CA ALA A 343 -13.90 7.77 3.07
C ALA A 343 -12.72 8.63 3.56
N LEU A 344 -12.97 9.93 3.80
CA LEU A 344 -11.96 10.87 4.30
C LEU A 344 -11.39 10.43 5.65
N VAL A 345 -12.25 10.12 6.60
CA VAL A 345 -11.82 9.67 7.94
C VAL A 345 -11.05 8.35 7.86
N THR A 346 -11.51 7.41 7.03
CA THR A 346 -10.85 6.11 6.85
C THR A 346 -9.48 6.27 6.21
N LEU A 347 -9.35 7.05 5.14
CA LEU A 347 -8.05 7.29 4.48
C LEU A 347 -7.09 7.98 5.44
N LEU A 348 -7.52 9.07 6.07
CA LEU A 348 -6.69 9.80 7.06
C LEU A 348 -6.23 8.87 8.18
N TYR A 349 -7.12 8.02 8.68
CA TYR A 349 -6.78 7.05 9.72
C TYR A 349 -5.75 6.02 9.25
N VAL A 350 -5.97 5.42 8.09
CA VAL A 350 -5.08 4.40 7.51
C VAL A 350 -3.70 5.01 7.23
N ASP A 351 -3.67 6.22 6.67
CA ASP A 351 -2.42 6.90 6.30
C ASP A 351 -1.62 7.31 7.54
N VAL A 352 -2.24 7.96 8.52
CA VAL A 352 -1.58 8.33 9.80
C VAL A 352 -1.01 7.10 10.50
N LEU A 353 -1.74 5.97 10.54
CA LEU A 353 -1.24 4.76 11.18
C LEU A 353 -0.12 4.08 10.38
N ALA A 354 -0.30 3.94 9.07
CA ALA A 354 0.69 3.31 8.21
C ALA A 354 2.00 4.08 8.24
N THR A 355 1.94 5.41 8.06
CA THR A 355 3.11 6.28 8.11
C THR A 355 3.78 6.26 9.48
N THR A 356 3.02 6.38 10.58
CA THR A 356 3.59 6.34 11.93
C THR A 356 4.30 5.00 12.19
N GLY A 357 3.66 3.89 11.85
CA GLY A 357 4.22 2.55 12.03
C GLY A 357 5.48 2.32 11.19
N THR A 358 5.44 2.68 9.92
CA THR A 358 6.59 2.51 9.01
C THR A 358 7.74 3.43 9.34
N LEU A 359 7.52 4.70 9.58
CA LEU A 359 8.58 5.65 9.94
C LEU A 359 9.30 5.23 11.20
N TYR A 360 8.56 4.88 12.27
CA TYR A 360 9.16 4.43 13.52
C TYR A 360 9.96 3.12 13.34
N THR A 361 9.36 2.13 12.69
CA THR A 361 10.05 0.85 12.43
C THR A 361 11.31 1.04 11.59
N MET A 362 11.27 1.92 10.60
CA MET A 362 12.45 2.20 9.77
C MET A 362 13.51 2.98 10.54
N ALA A 363 13.12 3.90 11.40
CA ALA A 363 14.03 4.63 12.27
C ALA A 363 14.73 3.68 13.28
N GLU A 364 13.98 2.73 13.85
CA GLU A 364 14.51 1.68 14.74
C GLU A 364 15.50 0.77 14.00
N VAL A 365 15.13 0.22 12.85
CA VAL A 365 16.02 -0.60 11.99
C VAL A 365 17.26 0.19 11.58
N GLY A 366 17.10 1.49 11.35
CA GLY A 366 18.20 2.42 11.04
C GLY A 366 19.11 2.74 12.23
N GLY A 367 18.66 2.46 13.46
CA GLY A 367 19.37 2.86 14.69
C GLY A 367 19.40 4.37 14.87
N PHE A 368 18.32 5.07 14.48
CA PHE A 368 18.19 6.54 14.59
C PHE A 368 17.40 6.94 15.83
N VAL A 369 16.66 6.00 16.44
CA VAL A 369 15.79 6.25 17.60
C VAL A 369 16.66 6.43 18.84
N ASP A 370 16.43 7.51 19.58
CA ASP A 370 17.09 7.81 20.84
C ASP A 370 16.42 7.11 22.05
N GLU A 371 16.92 7.35 23.25
CA GLU A 371 16.40 6.76 24.49
C GLU A 371 14.97 7.25 24.84
N GLU A 372 14.56 8.40 24.28
CA GLU A 372 13.24 9.00 24.46
C GLU A 372 12.22 8.48 23.45
N GLY A 373 12.67 7.70 22.45
CA GLY A 373 11.84 7.14 21.39
C GLY A 373 11.60 8.10 20.22
N GLU A 374 12.38 9.19 20.13
CA GLU A 374 12.33 10.16 19.03
C GLU A 374 13.52 9.96 18.07
N PHE A 375 13.45 10.53 16.88
CA PHE A 375 14.56 10.48 15.93
C PHE A 375 14.72 11.79 15.16
N GLU A 376 15.97 12.09 14.81
CA GLU A 376 16.31 13.31 14.08
C GLU A 376 15.58 13.38 12.72
N GLY A 377 14.86 14.47 12.47
CA GLY A 377 14.11 14.68 11.23
C GLY A 377 12.68 14.15 11.25
N GLU A 378 12.23 13.55 12.34
CA GLU A 378 10.91 12.95 12.48
C GLU A 378 9.78 13.92 12.09
N TYR A 379 9.77 15.12 12.66
CA TYR A 379 8.75 16.15 12.38
C TYR A 379 8.69 16.48 10.88
N LEU A 380 9.86 16.69 10.26
CA LEU A 380 9.94 16.99 8.82
C LEU A 380 9.53 15.78 7.97
N ALA A 381 9.81 14.56 8.40
CA ALA A 381 9.42 13.36 7.69
C ALA A 381 7.90 13.25 7.55
N TYR A 382 7.14 13.54 8.62
CA TYR A 382 5.68 13.54 8.55
C TYR A 382 5.12 14.67 7.68
N MET A 383 5.74 15.85 7.73
CA MET A 383 5.33 16.96 6.86
C MET A 383 5.58 16.64 5.39
N VAL A 384 6.69 15.98 5.08
CA VAL A 384 7.04 15.54 3.72
C VAL A 384 6.06 14.48 3.24
N ASP A 385 5.72 13.52 4.09
CA ASP A 385 4.76 12.45 3.77
C ASP A 385 3.39 13.04 3.42
N ALA A 386 2.83 13.88 4.31
CA ALA A 386 1.58 14.58 4.07
C ALA A 386 1.62 15.50 2.83
N GLY A 387 2.70 16.27 2.66
CA GLY A 387 2.90 17.13 1.49
C GLY A 387 3.00 16.33 0.19
N SER A 388 3.61 15.15 0.24
CA SER A 388 3.70 14.24 -0.90
C SER A 388 2.33 13.67 -1.28
N THR A 389 1.46 13.38 -0.32
CA THR A 389 0.06 12.98 -0.54
C THR A 389 -0.73 14.08 -1.27
N ILE A 390 -0.55 15.36 -0.88
CA ILE A 390 -1.16 16.50 -1.59
C ILE A 390 -0.69 16.55 -3.05
N VAL A 391 0.62 16.42 -3.29
CA VAL A 391 1.18 16.39 -4.66
C VAL A 391 0.66 15.17 -5.42
N GLY A 392 0.62 14.01 -4.78
CA GLY A 392 0.12 12.76 -5.37
C GLY A 392 -1.32 12.88 -5.84
N SER A 393 -2.21 13.45 -5.01
CA SER A 393 -3.60 13.69 -5.37
C SER A 393 -3.75 14.62 -6.58
N ALA A 394 -2.91 15.67 -6.67
CA ALA A 394 -2.88 16.57 -7.81
C ALA A 394 -2.41 15.88 -9.11
N LEU A 395 -1.58 14.86 -9.02
CA LEU A 395 -1.14 14.04 -10.16
C LEU A 395 -2.11 12.89 -10.48
N GLY A 396 -3.08 12.61 -9.58
CA GLY A 396 -4.08 11.57 -9.76
C GLY A 396 -3.68 10.21 -9.17
N VAL A 397 -2.82 10.17 -8.15
CA VAL A 397 -2.46 8.94 -7.45
C VAL A 397 -3.01 8.92 -6.02
N SER A 398 -3.09 7.71 -5.45
CA SER A 398 -3.49 7.47 -4.06
C SER A 398 -2.54 8.12 -3.05
N PRO A 399 -2.91 8.19 -1.75
CA PRO A 399 -2.05 8.73 -0.70
C PRO A 399 -0.63 8.15 -0.76
N ILE A 400 0.37 9.01 -0.59
CA ILE A 400 1.78 8.65 -0.61
C ILE A 400 2.22 8.34 0.81
N ALA A 401 2.98 7.26 0.99
CA ALA A 401 3.48 6.83 2.28
C ALA A 401 4.95 6.40 2.21
N THR A 402 5.60 6.40 3.37
CA THR A 402 6.94 5.84 3.51
C THR A 402 6.93 4.33 3.35
N TYR A 403 7.84 3.80 2.53
CA TYR A 403 7.90 2.39 2.16
C TYR A 403 8.81 1.57 3.08
N ILE A 404 8.29 0.41 3.51
CA ILE A 404 9.02 -0.56 4.36
C ILE A 404 10.22 -1.18 3.62
N GLU A 405 10.19 -1.23 2.30
CA GLU A 405 11.28 -1.67 1.44
C GLU A 405 12.54 -0.81 1.58
N SER A 406 12.45 0.39 2.15
CA SER A 406 13.60 1.22 2.55
C SER A 406 14.53 0.49 3.52
N SER A 407 14.01 -0.54 4.23
CA SER A 407 14.83 -1.43 5.07
C SER A 407 15.95 -2.12 4.30
N ALA A 408 15.79 -2.37 3.01
CA ALA A 408 16.84 -2.95 2.16
C ALA A 408 18.05 -2.01 2.04
N GLY A 409 17.82 -0.71 1.85
CA GLY A 409 18.87 0.30 1.84
C GLY A 409 19.50 0.51 3.21
N LEU A 410 18.69 0.52 4.27
CA LEU A 410 19.19 0.62 5.65
C LEU A 410 20.16 -0.54 6.00
N ARG A 411 19.85 -1.77 5.58
CA ARG A 411 20.71 -2.94 5.74
C ARG A 411 22.01 -2.83 4.93
N GLU A 412 22.00 -2.11 3.80
CA GLU A 412 23.20 -1.80 3.01
C GLU A 412 24.06 -0.70 3.61
N GLY A 413 23.60 -0.07 4.68
CA GLY A 413 24.30 0.96 5.41
C GLY A 413 23.94 2.38 4.98
N GLY A 414 22.81 2.59 4.30
CA GLY A 414 22.19 3.90 4.09
C GLY A 414 21.83 4.55 5.44
N ARG A 415 22.26 5.78 5.64
CA ARG A 415 22.08 6.51 6.90
C ARG A 415 21.62 7.94 6.70
N THR A 416 21.67 8.43 5.46
CA THR A 416 21.42 9.83 5.15
C THR A 416 20.42 10.01 4.02
N GLY A 417 19.91 11.22 3.85
CA GLY A 417 19.00 11.58 2.77
C GLY A 417 19.55 11.33 1.36
N ILE A 418 20.87 11.14 1.20
CA ILE A 418 21.46 10.80 -0.11
C ILE A 418 20.87 9.49 -0.64
N THR A 419 20.63 8.50 0.21
CA THR A 419 19.94 7.26 -0.16
C THR A 419 18.57 7.55 -0.82
N ALA A 420 17.75 8.40 -0.22
CA ALA A 420 16.45 8.78 -0.76
C ALA A 420 16.58 9.59 -2.07
N LEU A 421 17.59 10.47 -2.18
CA LEU A 421 17.88 11.19 -3.43
C LEU A 421 18.22 10.24 -4.57
N VAL A 422 19.03 9.22 -4.31
CA VAL A 422 19.37 8.19 -5.31
C VAL A 422 18.12 7.43 -5.76
N VAL A 423 17.22 7.09 -4.86
CA VAL A 423 15.93 6.49 -5.21
C VAL A 423 15.12 7.44 -6.09
N GLY A 424 15.04 8.73 -5.73
CA GLY A 424 14.36 9.75 -6.53
C GLY A 424 14.95 9.89 -7.95
N ILE A 425 16.27 9.79 -8.11
CA ILE A 425 16.93 9.78 -9.43
C ILE A 425 16.49 8.55 -10.25
N TYR A 426 16.41 7.38 -9.64
CA TYR A 426 15.94 6.18 -10.35
C TYR A 426 14.46 6.29 -10.75
N PHE A 427 13.61 6.91 -9.93
CA PHE A 427 12.23 7.22 -10.32
C PHE A 427 12.19 8.25 -11.48
N ALA A 428 13.07 9.25 -11.48
CA ALA A 428 13.20 10.17 -12.60
C ALA A 428 13.62 9.46 -13.89
N LEU A 429 14.57 8.53 -13.80
CA LEU A 429 14.97 7.71 -14.94
C LEU A 429 13.84 6.81 -15.45
N SER A 430 13.02 6.28 -14.57
CA SER A 430 11.90 5.40 -14.97
C SER A 430 10.81 6.12 -15.76
N LEU A 431 10.71 7.47 -15.70
CA LEU A 431 9.80 8.26 -16.53
C LEU A 431 10.05 8.07 -18.04
N PHE A 432 11.28 7.81 -18.44
CA PHE A 432 11.62 7.57 -19.84
C PHE A 432 11.24 6.17 -20.33
N PHE A 433 10.97 5.23 -19.43
CA PHE A 433 10.65 3.84 -19.74
C PHE A 433 9.17 3.50 -19.55
N THR A 434 8.30 4.50 -19.61
CA THR A 434 6.83 4.35 -19.48
C THR A 434 6.27 3.23 -20.36
N PRO A 435 6.66 3.05 -21.66
CA PRO A 435 6.13 1.98 -22.49
C PRO A 435 6.39 0.58 -21.94
N LEU A 436 7.54 0.37 -21.27
CA LEU A 436 7.88 -0.91 -20.65
C LEU A 436 7.03 -1.18 -19.41
N PHE A 437 6.89 -0.19 -18.52
CA PHE A 437 6.11 -0.34 -17.29
C PHE A 437 4.61 -0.51 -17.55
N THR A 438 4.06 0.15 -18.57
CA THR A 438 2.65 0.00 -18.98
C THR A 438 2.36 -1.39 -19.54
N SER A 439 3.38 -2.03 -20.12
CA SER A 439 3.28 -3.35 -20.75
C SER A 439 3.49 -4.52 -19.79
N VAL A 440 3.54 -4.25 -18.48
CA VAL A 440 3.57 -5.31 -17.46
C VAL A 440 2.16 -5.88 -17.29
N PRO A 441 1.97 -7.20 -17.47
CA PRO A 441 0.65 -7.82 -17.40
C PRO A 441 0.17 -8.00 -15.95
N PRO A 442 -1.16 -8.04 -15.68
CA PRO A 442 -1.71 -8.23 -14.34
C PRO A 442 -1.25 -9.53 -13.66
N TRP A 443 -1.13 -10.62 -14.41
CA TRP A 443 -0.65 -11.91 -13.87
C TRP A 443 0.83 -11.94 -13.50
N ALA A 444 1.62 -10.95 -13.91
CA ALA A 444 2.96 -10.72 -13.38
C ALA A 444 2.95 -9.92 -12.08
N VAL A 445 1.97 -9.03 -11.91
CA VAL A 445 1.79 -8.17 -10.75
C VAL A 445 1.17 -8.93 -9.57
N GLY A 446 0.19 -9.81 -9.82
CA GLY A 446 -0.55 -10.54 -8.80
C GLY A 446 0.32 -11.25 -7.75
N PRO A 447 1.35 -12.01 -8.14
CA PRO A 447 2.28 -12.63 -7.19
C PRO A 447 2.94 -11.66 -6.21
N SER A 448 3.25 -10.46 -6.66
CA SER A 448 3.85 -9.42 -5.82
C SER A 448 2.86 -8.86 -4.80
N LEU A 449 1.58 -8.71 -5.18
CA LEU A 449 0.51 -8.30 -4.25
C LEU A 449 0.32 -9.33 -3.14
N VAL A 450 0.33 -10.63 -3.48
CA VAL A 450 0.27 -11.70 -2.47
C VAL A 450 1.46 -11.61 -1.52
N MET A 451 2.66 -11.31 -2.04
CA MET A 451 3.87 -11.21 -1.23
C MET A 451 3.87 -9.98 -0.31
N VAL A 452 3.33 -8.84 -0.78
CA VAL A 452 3.08 -7.66 0.06
C VAL A 452 2.15 -8.03 1.22
N GLY A 453 1.07 -8.77 0.93
CA GLY A 453 0.18 -9.28 1.97
C GLY A 453 0.91 -10.12 3.01
N VAL A 454 1.77 -11.06 2.59
CA VAL A 454 2.59 -11.89 3.50
C VAL A 454 3.50 -11.02 4.38
N MET A 455 4.10 -9.98 3.83
CA MET A 455 4.95 -9.07 4.62
C MET A 455 4.16 -8.29 5.68
N MET A 456 2.94 -7.86 5.35
CA MET A 456 2.07 -7.14 6.28
C MET A 456 1.50 -8.05 7.39
N MET A 457 1.37 -9.35 7.16
CA MET A 457 0.92 -10.33 8.18
C MET A 457 1.87 -10.50 9.36
N LYS A 458 3.10 -10.01 9.28
CA LYS A 458 4.10 -10.17 10.36
C LYS A 458 3.67 -9.53 11.68
N VAL A 459 2.82 -8.51 11.65
CA VAL A 459 2.32 -7.81 12.85
C VAL A 459 1.32 -8.63 13.66
N VAL A 460 0.77 -9.71 13.09
CA VAL A 460 -0.22 -10.59 13.77
C VAL A 460 0.35 -11.25 15.00
N LYS A 461 1.65 -11.52 15.04
CA LYS A 461 2.36 -12.09 16.21
C LYS A 461 2.31 -11.20 17.46
N ASP A 462 2.13 -9.89 17.28
CA ASP A 462 2.15 -8.90 18.34
C ASP A 462 0.74 -8.66 18.94
N ILE A 463 -0.28 -9.39 18.45
CA ILE A 463 -1.64 -9.43 19.00
C ILE A 463 -1.71 -10.51 20.08
N ASP A 464 -2.24 -10.17 21.26
CA ASP A 464 -2.48 -11.16 22.32
C ASP A 464 -3.72 -12.01 22.02
N TRP A 465 -3.48 -13.17 21.41
CA TRP A 465 -4.54 -14.13 21.06
C TRP A 465 -5.14 -14.87 22.25
N ASN A 466 -4.51 -14.83 23.43
CA ASN A 466 -5.06 -15.44 24.66
C ASN A 466 -6.11 -14.52 25.30
N ASN A 467 -6.05 -13.23 25.02
CA ASN A 467 -7.02 -12.27 25.51
C ASN A 467 -8.19 -12.13 24.53
N ILE A 468 -9.34 -12.72 24.81
CA ILE A 468 -10.54 -12.70 23.95
C ILE A 468 -10.96 -11.28 23.59
N LYS A 469 -10.77 -10.29 24.49
CA LYS A 469 -11.12 -8.89 24.26
C LYS A 469 -10.27 -8.22 23.20
N GLU A 470 -9.08 -8.75 22.95
CA GLU A 470 -8.20 -8.28 21.88
C GLU A 470 -8.31 -9.18 20.65
N ALA A 471 -8.34 -10.49 20.84
CA ALA A 471 -8.36 -11.47 19.77
C ALA A 471 -9.61 -11.37 18.88
N VAL A 472 -10.80 -11.22 19.47
CA VAL A 472 -12.06 -11.17 18.68
C VAL A 472 -12.18 -9.90 17.84
N PRO A 473 -11.98 -8.69 18.36
CA PRO A 473 -11.95 -7.49 17.53
C PRO A 473 -10.88 -7.53 16.44
N ALA A 474 -9.67 -8.03 16.77
CA ALA A 474 -8.59 -8.16 15.82
C ALA A 474 -8.94 -9.14 14.68
N PHE A 475 -9.46 -10.32 15.02
CA PHE A 475 -9.85 -11.32 14.03
C PHE A 475 -10.94 -10.81 13.10
N VAL A 476 -11.99 -10.19 13.64
CA VAL A 476 -13.10 -9.66 12.84
C VAL A 476 -12.62 -8.52 11.93
N THR A 477 -11.74 -7.64 12.42
CA THR A 477 -11.13 -6.58 11.61
C THR A 477 -10.42 -7.18 10.40
N MET A 478 -9.54 -8.16 10.60
CA MET A 478 -8.78 -8.80 9.53
C MET A 478 -9.67 -9.54 8.53
N LEU A 479 -10.69 -10.25 9.03
CA LEU A 479 -11.56 -11.09 8.20
C LEU A 479 -12.51 -10.28 7.33
N LEU A 480 -13.10 -9.22 7.88
CA LEU A 480 -14.10 -8.42 7.16
C LEU A 480 -13.50 -7.59 6.02
N MET A 481 -12.24 -7.17 6.11
CA MET A 481 -11.61 -6.37 5.05
C MET A 481 -11.64 -7.06 3.68
N PRO A 482 -11.09 -8.26 3.49
CA PRO A 482 -11.16 -8.96 2.20
C PRO A 482 -12.57 -9.44 1.86
N LEU A 483 -13.38 -9.89 2.82
CA LEU A 483 -14.72 -10.43 2.55
C LEU A 483 -15.73 -9.36 2.12
N THR A 484 -15.61 -8.15 2.63
CA THR A 484 -16.50 -7.03 2.28
C THR A 484 -15.90 -6.09 1.23
N TYR A 485 -14.69 -6.36 0.76
CA TYR A 485 -13.93 -5.45 -0.10
C TYR A 485 -13.82 -4.03 0.47
N SER A 486 -13.78 -3.91 1.81
CA SER A 486 -13.84 -2.62 2.48
C SER A 486 -12.98 -2.58 3.73
N ILE A 487 -11.95 -1.75 3.72
CA ILE A 487 -11.10 -1.50 4.88
C ILE A 487 -11.92 -0.83 6.00
N SER A 488 -12.80 0.12 5.65
CA SER A 488 -13.63 0.83 6.64
C SER A 488 -14.56 -0.11 7.40
N ASN A 489 -15.18 -1.09 6.73
CA ASN A 489 -16.06 -2.06 7.39
C ASN A 489 -15.31 -2.88 8.44
N GLY A 490 -14.08 -3.32 8.12
CA GLY A 490 -13.22 -4.04 9.06
C GLY A 490 -12.87 -3.18 10.28
N ILE A 491 -12.46 -1.93 10.06
CA ILE A 491 -12.10 -0.99 11.15
C ILE A 491 -13.31 -0.70 12.05
N ILE A 492 -14.45 -0.35 11.46
CA ILE A 492 -15.68 0.00 12.20
C ILE A 492 -16.14 -1.20 13.03
N ALA A 493 -16.17 -2.40 12.46
CA ALA A 493 -16.55 -3.60 13.16
C ALA A 493 -15.59 -3.93 14.31
N GLY A 494 -14.27 -3.82 14.09
CA GLY A 494 -13.26 -4.06 15.11
C GLY A 494 -13.35 -3.09 16.29
N ILE A 495 -13.46 -1.79 16.01
CA ILE A 495 -13.64 -0.76 17.04
C ILE A 495 -14.97 -0.98 17.78
N GLY A 496 -16.05 -1.23 17.04
CA GLY A 496 -17.37 -1.47 17.63
C GLY A 496 -17.37 -2.68 18.59
N LEU A 497 -16.75 -3.79 18.20
CA LEU A 497 -16.60 -4.96 19.06
C LEU A 497 -15.70 -4.69 20.27
N HIS A 498 -14.60 -3.98 20.09
CA HIS A 498 -13.71 -3.64 21.20
C HIS A 498 -14.43 -2.78 22.25
N ILE A 499 -15.20 -1.79 21.81
CA ILE A 499 -16.02 -0.94 22.67
C ILE A 499 -17.12 -1.79 23.35
N ALA A 500 -17.81 -2.66 22.61
CA ALA A 500 -18.88 -3.49 23.16
C ALA A 500 -18.38 -4.45 24.25
N LEU A 501 -17.23 -5.10 24.01
CA LEU A 501 -16.62 -5.99 25.00
C LEU A 501 -16.09 -5.21 26.22
N GLY A 502 -15.56 -4.02 26.04
CA GLY A 502 -15.14 -3.12 27.12
C GLY A 502 -16.33 -2.63 27.94
N LEU A 503 -17.44 -2.25 27.27
CA LEU A 503 -18.66 -1.79 27.92
C LEU A 503 -19.29 -2.89 28.81
N TYR A 504 -19.25 -4.13 28.36
CA TYR A 504 -19.68 -5.28 29.17
C TYR A 504 -18.98 -5.33 30.53
N ASP A 505 -17.68 -5.14 30.58
CA ASP A 505 -16.94 -5.13 31.83
C ASP A 505 -17.31 -3.98 32.76
N HIS A 506 -17.48 -2.78 32.17
CA HIS A 506 -17.92 -1.61 32.94
C HIS A 506 -19.32 -1.82 33.51
N VAL A 507 -20.26 -2.36 32.72
CA VAL A 507 -21.62 -2.68 33.18
C VAL A 507 -21.60 -3.73 34.28
N VAL A 508 -20.88 -4.83 34.09
CA VAL A 508 -20.73 -5.88 35.11
C VAL A 508 -20.01 -5.36 36.35
N GLY A 509 -18.98 -4.55 36.20
CA GLY A 509 -18.30 -3.87 37.31
C GLY A 509 -19.22 -2.97 38.10
N TRP A 510 -20.07 -2.18 37.40
CA TRP A 510 -21.06 -1.30 38.01
C TRP A 510 -22.15 -2.08 38.75
N ILE A 511 -22.66 -3.16 38.16
CA ILE A 511 -23.61 -4.08 38.81
C ILE A 511 -23.01 -4.70 40.08
N ARG A 512 -21.78 -5.22 40.02
CA ARG A 512 -21.08 -5.76 41.18
C ARG A 512 -20.85 -4.70 42.27
N TRP A 513 -20.52 -3.49 41.88
CA TRP A 513 -20.39 -2.36 42.80
C TRP A 513 -21.73 -2.04 43.48
N LEU A 514 -22.85 -1.95 42.73
CA LEU A 514 -24.19 -1.75 43.28
C LEU A 514 -24.60 -2.87 44.26
N ILE A 515 -24.30 -4.13 43.91
CA ILE A 515 -24.57 -5.29 44.81
C ILE A 515 -23.77 -5.13 46.08
N LYS A 516 -22.49 -4.73 45.98
CA LYS A 516 -21.62 -4.56 47.13
C LYS A 516 -22.06 -3.41 48.04
N MET A 517 -22.49 -2.28 47.44
CA MET A 517 -23.08 -1.17 48.18
C MET A 517 -24.35 -1.57 48.92
N ARG A 518 -25.24 -2.30 48.24
CA ARG A 518 -26.48 -2.80 48.84
C ARG A 518 -26.20 -3.75 50.00
N ALA A 519 -25.24 -4.63 49.87
CA ALA A 519 -24.79 -5.53 50.93
C ALA A 519 -24.21 -4.78 52.14
N MET A 520 -23.48 -3.71 51.95
CA MET A 520 -22.96 -2.84 53.02
C MET A 520 -24.10 -2.15 53.78
N VAL A 521 -25.06 -1.56 53.06
CA VAL A 521 -26.23 -0.90 53.67
C VAL A 521 -27.06 -1.88 54.49
N VAL A 522 -27.31 -3.09 53.99
CA VAL A 522 -28.04 -4.14 54.73
C VAL A 522 -27.27 -4.56 55.99
N LYS A 523 -25.92 -4.65 55.92
CA LYS A 523 -25.08 -4.97 57.06
C LYS A 523 -25.11 -3.90 58.14
N GLU A 524 -25.12 -2.64 57.74
CA GLU A 524 -25.22 -1.47 58.60
C GLU A 524 -26.61 -1.39 59.29
N GLN A 525 -27.69 -1.62 58.55
CA GLN A 525 -29.04 -1.73 59.08
C GLN A 525 -29.19 -2.87 60.10
N ASN A 526 -28.62 -4.02 59.83
CA ASN A 526 -28.63 -5.16 60.77
C ASN A 526 -27.81 -4.86 62.05
N GLN A 527 -26.70 -4.17 61.95
CA GLN A 527 -25.92 -3.73 63.13
C GLN A 527 -26.67 -2.70 63.99
N VAL A 528 -27.31 -1.72 63.35
CA VAL A 528 -28.16 -0.73 64.02
C VAL A 528 -29.37 -1.39 64.71
N SER A 529 -30.01 -2.35 64.04
CA SER A 529 -31.11 -3.11 64.59
C SER A 529 -30.67 -4.01 65.77
N ALA A 530 -29.50 -4.64 65.71
CA ALA A 530 -28.92 -5.44 66.78
C ALA A 530 -28.56 -4.58 68.02
N ALA A 531 -27.95 -3.43 67.79
CA ALA A 531 -27.64 -2.45 68.85
C ALA A 531 -28.88 -1.90 69.53
N ALA A 532 -29.94 -1.59 68.76
CA ALA A 532 -31.22 -1.18 69.30
C ALA A 532 -31.96 -2.30 70.12
N ALA A 533 -31.77 -3.55 69.74
CA ALA A 533 -32.32 -4.68 70.48
C ALA A 533 -31.52 -4.93 71.80
N GLU A 534 -30.21 -4.78 71.85
CA GLU A 534 -29.40 -4.80 73.06
C GLU A 534 -29.75 -3.69 74.05
N GLN A 535 -29.93 -2.46 73.58
CA GLN A 535 -30.37 -1.35 74.45
C GLN A 535 -31.76 -1.59 75.06
N ASN A 536 -32.69 -2.24 74.37
CA ASN A 536 -34.00 -2.56 74.91
C ASN A 536 -33.96 -3.72 75.93
N LEU A 537 -32.92 -4.55 75.95
CA LEU A 537 -32.71 -5.61 76.92
C LEU A 537 -32.05 -5.12 78.22
N GLU A 538 -31.33 -4.00 78.20
CA GLU A 538 -30.75 -3.38 79.40
C GLU A 538 -31.74 -2.52 80.18
N VAL A 539 -32.92 -2.22 79.63
CA VAL A 539 -33.97 -1.36 80.23
C VAL A 539 -35.06 -2.20 80.93
N ILE A 540 -35.03 -3.52 80.83
CA ILE A 540 -35.93 -4.45 81.55
C ILE A 540 -35.16 -5.08 82.72
#